data_77df6c8e0002aa5d1cad3120f0177d40
#
_entry.id   77df6c8e0002aa5d1cad3120f0177d40
#
_cell.length_a   1.000
_cell.length_b   1.000
_cell.length_c   1.000
_cell.angle_alpha   90.00
_cell.angle_beta   90.00
_cell.angle_gamma   90.00
#
_symmetry.space_group_name_H-M   'P 1'
#
loop_
_entity.id
_entity.type
_entity.pdbx_description
1 polymer ?
#
loop_
_entity_poly.entity_id
_entity_poly.type
_entity_poly.pdbx_seq_one_letter_code
_entity_poly.pdbx_strand_id
1 'polypeptide(L)'
;VFVKSDNKLIGWYHFKDRKYKTLLFFHGNAGNLQNRIYKLNEIAELELNYLIIAYRGFSGNEGKPTEEGLYNDSMAAKRWLNSNKIDDSNIILYGESLGTAVAVDLGSKFPFAGIILESPFTSMVELSKIYYPYLPVNLLLKDRYDSINKISKITFPKLVMHGDKDNIVPFRMGKRMFE
;
A
#
# COMPACT_ATOMS: atom_id res chain seq x y z
N VAL A 1 15.61 -2.98 -8.83
CA VAL A 1 15.09 -2.17 -9.95
C VAL A 1 14.93 -0.73 -9.53
N PHE A 2 14.85 0.15 -10.52
CA PHE A 2 14.53 1.55 -10.31
C PHE A 2 13.23 1.89 -11.01
N VAL A 3 12.31 2.48 -10.25
CA VAL A 3 11.01 2.93 -10.76
C VAL A 3 11.07 4.45 -10.91
N LYS A 4 10.75 4.95 -12.12
CA LYS A 4 10.75 6.39 -12.40
C LYS A 4 9.40 6.98 -12.00
N SER A 5 9.40 7.73 -10.91
CA SER A 5 8.35 8.67 -10.50
C SER A 5 8.85 10.10 -10.81
N ASP A 6 8.36 11.11 -10.08
CA ASP A 6 9.01 12.43 -10.06
C ASP A 6 10.47 12.31 -9.58
N ASN A 7 10.70 11.32 -8.70
CA ASN A 7 12.01 10.88 -8.24
C ASN A 7 12.33 9.47 -8.74
N LYS A 8 13.59 9.05 -8.62
CA LYS A 8 14.03 7.69 -8.88
C LYS A 8 13.81 6.86 -7.62
N LEU A 9 12.85 5.92 -7.65
CA LEU A 9 12.53 5.07 -6.51
C LEU A 9 13.27 3.74 -6.59
N ILE A 10 13.80 3.29 -5.47
CA ILE A 10 14.37 1.95 -5.30
C ILE A 10 13.21 0.95 -5.15
N GLY A 11 13.27 -0.16 -5.86
CA GLY A 11 12.35 -1.27 -5.69
C GLY A 11 13.05 -2.62 -5.81
N TRP A 12 12.46 -3.64 -5.22
CA TRP A 12 12.87 -5.03 -5.37
C TRP A 12 11.81 -5.78 -6.16
N TYR A 13 12.24 -6.39 -7.25
CA TYR A 13 11.38 -7.16 -8.14
C TYR A 13 11.83 -8.62 -8.15
N HIS A 14 10.92 -9.51 -7.77
CA HIS A 14 11.08 -10.95 -7.89
C HIS A 14 10.19 -11.46 -9.01
N PHE A 15 10.82 -12.06 -10.01
CA PHE A 15 10.12 -12.67 -11.13
C PHE A 15 10.38 -14.17 -11.11
N LYS A 16 9.31 -14.95 -10.96
CA LYS A 16 9.33 -16.41 -10.93
C LYS A 16 8.84 -17.02 -12.26
N ASP A 17 7.65 -16.59 -12.71
CA ASP A 17 7.06 -17.05 -13.97
C ASP A 17 5.97 -16.06 -14.44
N ARG A 18 5.79 -15.94 -15.76
CA ARG A 18 4.73 -15.09 -16.36
C ARG A 18 3.30 -15.57 -16.08
N LYS A 19 3.11 -16.88 -15.84
CA LYS A 19 1.80 -17.45 -15.51
C LYS A 19 1.27 -17.03 -14.14
N TYR A 20 2.16 -16.58 -13.24
CA TYR A 20 1.80 -16.18 -11.88
C TYR A 20 1.37 -14.73 -11.83
N LYS A 21 0.43 -14.42 -10.91
CA LYS A 21 0.06 -13.05 -10.59
C LYS A 21 1.25 -12.31 -9.96
N THR A 22 1.26 -10.99 -10.09
CA THR A 22 2.28 -10.13 -9.51
C THR A 22 1.71 -9.35 -8.34
N LEU A 23 2.31 -9.52 -7.18
CA LEU A 23 1.98 -8.75 -5.99
C LEU A 23 2.68 -7.37 -6.07
N LEU A 24 1.91 -6.29 -6.14
CA LEU A 24 2.42 -4.92 -5.99
C LEU A 24 2.30 -4.52 -4.53
N PHE A 25 3.43 -4.52 -3.82
CA PHE A 25 3.50 -4.37 -2.38
C PHE A 25 3.83 -2.94 -1.97
N PHE A 26 2.96 -2.34 -1.18
CA PHE A 26 3.07 -1.04 -0.53
C PHE A 26 3.32 -1.22 0.97
N HIS A 27 4.52 -0.87 1.44
CA HIS A 27 4.94 -1.10 2.82
C HIS A 27 4.35 -0.08 3.80
N GLY A 28 4.38 -0.42 5.08
CA GLY A 28 3.98 0.47 6.18
C GLY A 28 4.97 1.61 6.44
N ASN A 29 4.59 2.50 7.37
CA ASN A 29 5.38 3.69 7.72
C ASN A 29 6.69 3.37 8.45
N ALA A 30 6.79 2.24 9.15
CA ALA A 30 7.96 1.89 9.96
C ALA A 30 9.03 1.15 9.15
N GLY A 31 10.30 1.49 9.41
CA GLY A 31 11.48 0.78 8.89
C GLY A 31 11.79 1.10 7.42
N ASN A 32 12.50 0.18 6.80
CA ASN A 32 12.97 0.24 5.43
C ASN A 32 12.66 -1.06 4.68
N LEU A 33 13.07 -1.20 3.42
CA LEU A 33 12.85 -2.42 2.64
C LEU A 33 13.48 -3.66 3.28
N GLN A 34 14.64 -3.53 3.93
CA GLN A 34 15.31 -4.65 4.58
C GLN A 34 14.47 -5.27 5.69
N ASN A 35 13.64 -4.48 6.38
CA ASN A 35 12.75 -5.00 7.41
C ASN A 35 11.62 -5.88 6.85
N ARG A 36 11.43 -5.93 5.53
CA ARG A 36 10.43 -6.75 4.83
C ARG A 36 11.00 -8.04 4.25
N ILE A 37 12.32 -8.28 4.38
CA ILE A 37 12.98 -9.46 3.79
C ILE A 37 12.31 -10.76 4.25
N TYR A 38 11.99 -10.90 5.54
CA TYR A 38 11.33 -12.11 6.06
C TYR A 38 10.00 -12.36 5.33
N LYS A 39 9.12 -11.38 5.30
CA LYS A 39 7.81 -11.46 4.61
C LYS A 39 7.98 -11.70 3.10
N LEU A 40 8.95 -11.05 2.47
CA LEU A 40 9.22 -11.22 1.04
C LEU A 40 9.74 -12.62 0.70
N ASN A 41 10.55 -13.23 1.58
CA ASN A 41 10.99 -14.60 1.42
C ASN A 41 9.81 -15.58 1.48
N GLU A 42 8.88 -15.39 2.41
CA GLU A 42 7.68 -16.21 2.47
C GLU A 42 6.78 -16.04 1.23
N ILE A 43 6.64 -14.80 0.75
CA ILE A 43 5.90 -14.53 -0.51
C ILE A 43 6.61 -15.19 -1.70
N ALA A 44 7.95 -15.21 -1.73
CA ALA A 44 8.72 -15.82 -2.81
C ALA A 44 8.54 -17.35 -2.90
N GLU A 45 8.19 -18.02 -1.79
CA GLU A 45 7.85 -19.46 -1.80
C GLU A 45 6.50 -19.74 -2.46
N LEU A 46 5.63 -18.73 -2.56
CA LEU A 46 4.33 -18.86 -3.20
C LEU A 46 4.46 -18.82 -4.74
N GLU A 47 3.40 -19.19 -5.43
CA GLU A 47 3.29 -19.07 -6.89
C GLU A 47 2.94 -17.63 -7.30
N LEU A 48 3.80 -16.68 -6.89
CA LEU A 48 3.64 -15.24 -7.12
C LEU A 48 4.96 -14.61 -7.60
N ASN A 49 4.82 -13.58 -8.43
CA ASN A 49 5.86 -12.58 -8.61
C ASN A 49 5.58 -11.43 -7.63
N TYR A 50 6.56 -10.58 -7.34
CA TYR A 50 6.27 -9.36 -6.58
C TYR A 50 7.15 -8.19 -7.00
N LEU A 51 6.61 -6.99 -6.84
CA LEU A 51 7.33 -5.73 -6.83
C LEU A 51 7.01 -5.01 -5.52
N ILE A 52 8.03 -4.72 -4.72
CA ILE A 52 7.94 -3.77 -3.61
C ILE A 52 8.75 -2.54 -3.96
N ILE A 53 8.21 -1.34 -3.73
CA ILE A 53 8.94 -0.08 -3.87
C ILE A 53 9.15 0.55 -2.51
N ALA A 54 10.28 1.22 -2.30
CA ALA A 54 10.40 2.22 -1.25
C ALA A 54 9.79 3.53 -1.76
N TYR A 55 8.95 4.17 -0.95
CA TYR A 55 8.43 5.49 -1.30
C TYR A 55 9.51 6.57 -1.23
N ARG A 56 9.20 7.73 -1.81
CA ARG A 56 9.99 8.95 -1.58
C ARG A 56 10.20 9.21 -0.09
N GLY A 57 11.40 9.58 0.31
CA GLY A 57 11.78 9.80 1.72
C GLY A 57 12.03 8.52 2.54
N PHE A 58 11.87 7.31 1.94
CA PHE A 58 12.17 6.02 2.59
C PHE A 58 13.35 5.33 1.92
N SER A 59 14.08 4.51 2.70
CA SER A 59 15.16 3.62 2.20
C SER A 59 16.22 4.34 1.35
N GLY A 60 16.49 5.62 1.64
CA GLY A 60 17.46 6.43 0.89
C GLY A 60 16.93 7.11 -0.37
N ASN A 61 15.65 6.95 -0.70
CA ASN A 61 15.02 7.73 -1.75
C ASN A 61 14.84 9.19 -1.34
N GLU A 62 15.08 10.09 -2.27
CA GLU A 62 14.88 11.53 -2.07
C GLU A 62 13.39 11.89 -1.97
N GLY A 63 13.10 13.09 -1.46
CA GLY A 63 11.76 13.67 -1.40
C GLY A 63 11.09 13.54 -0.03
N LYS A 64 9.87 14.08 0.07
CA LYS A 64 9.05 14.05 1.28
C LYS A 64 7.88 13.09 1.12
N PRO A 65 7.61 12.22 2.09
CA PRO A 65 6.54 11.24 2.02
C PRO A 65 5.17 11.85 2.33
N THR A 66 4.66 12.68 1.42
CA THR A 66 3.30 13.23 1.49
C THR A 66 2.29 12.26 0.92
N GLU A 67 1.00 12.41 1.25
CA GLU A 67 -0.10 11.58 0.72
C GLU A 67 -0.09 11.57 -0.82
N GLU A 68 -0.09 12.74 -1.44
CA GLU A 68 -0.03 12.88 -2.90
C GLU A 68 1.24 12.25 -3.48
N GLY A 69 2.37 12.45 -2.80
CA GLY A 69 3.65 11.87 -3.21
C GLY A 69 3.62 10.34 -3.23
N LEU A 70 3.08 9.71 -2.18
CA LEU A 70 2.98 8.26 -2.11
C LEU A 70 2.01 7.70 -3.18
N TYR A 71 0.92 8.43 -3.48
CA TYR A 71 0.00 8.06 -4.55
C TYR A 71 0.68 8.13 -5.93
N ASN A 72 1.49 9.18 -6.17
CA ASN A 72 2.29 9.30 -7.40
C ASN A 72 3.33 8.17 -7.51
N ASP A 73 3.95 7.77 -6.40
CA ASP A 73 4.90 6.66 -6.37
C ASP A 73 4.22 5.32 -6.70
N SER A 74 3.00 5.10 -6.18
CA SER A 74 2.22 3.91 -6.53
C SER A 74 1.84 3.84 -8.00
N MET A 75 1.44 4.98 -8.58
CA MET A 75 1.17 5.11 -10.01
C MET A 75 2.42 4.83 -10.86
N ALA A 76 3.59 5.27 -10.40
CA ALA A 76 4.84 4.98 -11.07
C ALA A 76 5.18 3.48 -11.05
N ALA A 77 4.97 2.82 -9.91
CA ALA A 77 5.16 1.38 -9.77
C ALA A 77 4.23 0.58 -10.70
N LYS A 78 2.94 0.98 -10.78
CA LYS A 78 1.99 0.41 -11.73
C LYS A 78 2.48 0.56 -13.17
N ARG A 79 2.86 1.79 -13.57
CA ARG A 79 3.39 2.05 -14.93
C ARG A 79 4.63 1.21 -15.23
N TRP A 80 5.51 1.03 -14.25
CA TRP A 80 6.70 0.19 -14.39
C TRP A 80 6.30 -1.27 -14.69
N LEU A 81 5.35 -1.84 -13.97
CA LEU A 81 4.83 -3.20 -14.22
C LEU A 81 4.22 -3.29 -15.62
N ASN A 82 3.36 -2.33 -16.00
CA ASN A 82 2.74 -2.33 -17.33
C ASN A 82 3.79 -2.22 -18.46
N SER A 83 4.85 -1.41 -18.29
CA SER A 83 5.96 -1.33 -19.26
C SER A 83 6.76 -2.63 -19.38
N ASN A 84 6.73 -3.48 -18.34
CA ASN A 84 7.27 -4.83 -18.32
C ASN A 84 6.25 -5.91 -18.74
N LYS A 85 5.14 -5.49 -19.40
CA LYS A 85 4.08 -6.36 -19.95
C LYS A 85 3.33 -7.17 -18.87
N ILE A 86 3.11 -6.57 -17.72
CA ILE A 86 2.26 -7.10 -16.66
C ILE A 86 1.01 -6.23 -16.60
N ASP A 87 -0.11 -6.75 -17.10
CA ASP A 87 -1.39 -6.07 -17.15
C ASP A 87 -2.02 -5.95 -15.76
N ASP A 88 -2.87 -4.94 -15.56
CA ASP A 88 -3.55 -4.69 -14.29
C ASP A 88 -4.35 -5.91 -13.80
N SER A 89 -4.97 -6.67 -14.71
CA SER A 89 -5.68 -7.92 -14.40
C SER A 89 -4.76 -9.05 -13.88
N ASN A 90 -3.46 -8.88 -13.96
CA ASN A 90 -2.44 -9.79 -13.41
C ASN A 90 -1.75 -9.23 -12.16
N ILE A 91 -2.17 -8.07 -11.67
CA ILE A 91 -1.62 -7.43 -10.47
C ILE A 91 -2.59 -7.63 -9.30
N ILE A 92 -2.05 -8.05 -8.15
CA ILE A 92 -2.71 -8.02 -6.85
C ILE A 92 -2.06 -6.90 -6.04
N LEU A 93 -2.86 -5.94 -5.60
CA LEU A 93 -2.37 -4.89 -4.70
C LEU A 93 -2.22 -5.47 -3.28
N TYR A 94 -1.12 -5.17 -2.61
CA TYR A 94 -0.92 -5.52 -1.22
C TYR A 94 -0.48 -4.28 -0.45
N GLY A 95 -1.25 -3.90 0.56
CA GLY A 95 -0.92 -2.78 1.43
C GLY A 95 -0.74 -3.22 2.88
N GLU A 96 0.32 -2.75 3.54
CA GLU A 96 0.60 -2.93 4.96
C GLU A 96 0.46 -1.59 5.69
N SER A 97 -0.44 -1.49 6.67
CA SER A 97 -0.62 -0.27 7.49
C SER A 97 -0.79 0.98 6.60
N LEU A 98 0.15 1.95 6.62
CA LEU A 98 0.15 3.11 5.71
C LEU A 98 -0.04 2.71 4.24
N GLY A 99 0.61 1.62 3.83
CA GLY A 99 0.50 1.10 2.46
C GLY A 99 -0.90 0.67 2.06
N THR A 100 -1.80 0.39 3.03
CA THR A 100 -3.19 0.08 2.72
C THR A 100 -3.92 1.26 2.09
N ALA A 101 -3.65 2.48 2.57
CA ALA A 101 -4.22 3.69 1.99
C ALA A 101 -3.70 3.95 0.57
N VAL A 102 -2.43 3.64 0.33
CA VAL A 102 -1.81 3.74 -1.00
C VAL A 102 -2.44 2.70 -1.96
N ALA A 103 -2.61 1.46 -1.51
CA ALA A 103 -3.25 0.40 -2.28
C ALA A 103 -4.72 0.73 -2.59
N VAL A 104 -5.46 1.24 -1.61
CA VAL A 104 -6.87 1.64 -1.78
C VAL A 104 -6.99 2.81 -2.75
N ASP A 105 -6.13 3.82 -2.67
CA ASP A 105 -6.14 4.94 -3.62
C ASP A 105 -5.92 4.46 -5.05
N LEU A 106 -4.92 3.61 -5.27
CA LEU A 106 -4.63 3.05 -6.58
C LEU A 106 -5.76 2.15 -7.08
N GLY A 107 -6.27 1.26 -6.23
CA GLY A 107 -7.37 0.33 -6.53
C GLY A 107 -8.70 1.03 -6.80
N SER A 108 -8.91 2.23 -6.24
CA SER A 108 -10.11 3.02 -6.51
C SER A 108 -10.12 3.67 -7.91
N LYS A 109 -8.98 3.67 -8.61
CA LYS A 109 -8.78 4.31 -9.93
C LYS A 109 -8.69 3.31 -11.08
N PHE A 110 -8.27 2.07 -10.80
CA PHE A 110 -8.04 1.03 -11.81
C PHE A 110 -8.51 -0.33 -11.32
N PRO A 111 -9.02 -1.21 -12.20
CA PRO A 111 -9.36 -2.58 -11.87
C PRO A 111 -8.08 -3.46 -11.81
N PHE A 112 -7.95 -4.22 -10.74
CA PHE A 112 -6.85 -5.16 -10.52
C PHE A 112 -7.38 -6.60 -10.32
N ALA A 113 -6.48 -7.60 -10.26
CA ALA A 113 -6.85 -8.97 -9.95
C ALA A 113 -7.41 -9.14 -8.52
N GLY A 114 -6.96 -8.31 -7.59
CA GLY A 114 -7.40 -8.32 -6.20
C GLY A 114 -6.66 -7.27 -5.37
N ILE A 115 -7.09 -7.09 -4.13
CA ILE A 115 -6.42 -6.24 -3.14
C ILE A 115 -6.38 -6.95 -1.78
N ILE A 116 -5.21 -6.90 -1.15
CA ILE A 116 -4.95 -7.42 0.19
C ILE A 116 -4.58 -6.24 1.08
N LEU A 117 -5.29 -6.08 2.18
CA LEU A 117 -5.09 -5.00 3.15
C LEU A 117 -4.74 -5.59 4.50
N GLU A 118 -3.51 -5.37 4.97
CA GLU A 118 -3.03 -5.80 6.27
C GLU A 118 -3.01 -4.63 7.24
N SER A 119 -3.76 -4.75 8.35
CA SER A 119 -3.97 -3.70 9.35
C SER A 119 -4.41 -2.35 8.74
N PRO A 120 -5.48 -2.32 7.93
CA PRO A 120 -5.93 -1.10 7.30
C PRO A 120 -6.60 -0.16 8.31
N PHE A 121 -6.48 1.14 8.04
CA PHE A 121 -7.19 2.20 8.77
C PHE A 121 -8.18 2.94 7.85
N THR A 122 -9.24 3.47 8.45
CA THR A 122 -10.30 4.19 7.73
C THR A 122 -9.85 5.53 7.17
N SER A 123 -9.12 6.30 8.00
CA SER A 123 -8.41 7.52 7.59
C SER A 123 -7.36 7.89 8.63
N MET A 124 -6.33 8.65 8.22
CA MET A 124 -5.33 9.16 9.15
C MET A 124 -5.96 10.12 10.17
N VAL A 125 -7.00 10.83 9.79
CA VAL A 125 -7.75 11.72 10.69
C VAL A 125 -8.44 10.94 11.81
N GLU A 126 -9.16 9.86 11.50
CA GLU A 126 -9.81 9.03 12.52
C GLU A 126 -8.79 8.32 13.41
N LEU A 127 -7.70 7.82 12.84
CA LEU A 127 -6.63 7.19 13.60
C LEU A 127 -5.98 8.19 14.55
N SER A 128 -5.65 9.39 14.07
CA SER A 128 -5.03 10.43 14.90
C SER A 128 -5.93 10.92 16.04
N LYS A 129 -7.26 10.96 15.88
CA LYS A 129 -8.19 11.30 16.96
C LYS A 129 -8.12 10.34 18.15
N ILE A 130 -7.76 9.08 17.91
CA ILE A 130 -7.63 8.09 18.99
C ILE A 130 -6.42 8.42 19.87
N TYR A 131 -5.31 8.83 19.25
CA TYR A 131 -4.08 9.13 19.96
C TYR A 131 -4.00 10.57 20.50
N TYR A 132 -4.69 11.48 19.81
CA TYR A 132 -4.67 12.92 20.11
C TYR A 132 -6.08 13.51 20.23
N PRO A 133 -6.91 13.02 21.17
CA PRO A 133 -8.33 13.38 21.26
C PRO A 133 -8.58 14.86 21.54
N TYR A 134 -7.59 15.55 22.13
CA TYR A 134 -7.69 16.98 22.48
C TYR A 134 -7.20 17.93 21.39
N LEU A 135 -6.62 17.39 20.31
CA LEU A 135 -6.13 18.22 19.22
C LEU A 135 -7.16 18.33 18.08
N PRO A 136 -7.28 19.49 17.44
CA PRO A 136 -8.15 19.68 16.28
C PRO A 136 -7.51 19.07 15.02
N VAL A 137 -7.27 17.73 15.05
CA VAL A 137 -6.54 17.00 13.99
C VAL A 137 -7.17 17.17 12.61
N ASN A 138 -8.48 17.40 12.53
CA ASN A 138 -9.15 17.71 11.27
C ASN A 138 -8.61 18.95 10.56
N LEU A 139 -8.12 19.94 11.31
CA LEU A 139 -7.59 21.19 10.81
C LEU A 139 -6.07 21.11 10.58
N LEU A 140 -5.38 20.30 11.37
CA LEU A 140 -3.91 20.23 11.38
C LEU A 140 -3.34 19.25 10.34
N LEU A 141 -4.04 18.14 10.09
CA LEU A 141 -3.56 17.11 9.18
C LEU A 141 -3.78 17.49 7.71
N LYS A 142 -2.67 17.57 6.98
CA LYS A 142 -2.65 17.74 5.52
C LYS A 142 -2.86 16.39 4.82
N ASP A 143 -2.09 15.39 5.25
CA ASP A 143 -2.13 14.03 4.70
C ASP A 143 -3.22 13.22 5.43
N ARG A 144 -4.37 13.10 4.80
CA ARG A 144 -5.60 12.58 5.42
C ARG A 144 -5.81 11.10 5.20
N TYR A 145 -5.31 10.55 4.09
CA TYR A 145 -5.43 9.15 3.69
C TYR A 145 -6.85 8.60 3.87
N ASP A 146 -7.81 9.24 3.23
CA ASP A 146 -9.24 8.93 3.40
C ASP A 146 -9.63 7.65 2.64
N SER A 147 -9.28 6.51 3.22
CA SER A 147 -9.46 5.18 2.62
C SER A 147 -10.92 4.74 2.62
N ILE A 148 -11.68 5.07 3.69
CA ILE A 148 -13.07 4.62 3.84
C ILE A 148 -13.99 5.14 2.72
N ASN A 149 -13.75 6.35 2.22
CA ASN A 149 -14.51 6.93 1.12
C ASN A 149 -14.05 6.45 -0.27
N LYS A 150 -12.93 5.73 -0.34
CA LYS A 150 -12.39 5.18 -1.59
C LYS A 150 -12.65 3.69 -1.74
N ILE A 151 -12.72 2.93 -0.63
CA ILE A 151 -12.82 1.47 -0.66
C ILE A 151 -14.09 0.97 -1.37
N SER A 152 -15.19 1.72 -1.28
CA SER A 152 -16.46 1.40 -1.95
C SER A 152 -16.38 1.41 -3.47
N LYS A 153 -15.37 2.09 -4.05
CA LYS A 153 -15.12 2.11 -5.51
C LYS A 153 -14.41 0.86 -6.01
N ILE A 154 -13.88 0.04 -5.10
CA ILE A 154 -13.16 -1.18 -5.44
C ILE A 154 -14.17 -2.33 -5.59
N THR A 155 -14.37 -2.80 -6.82
CA THR A 155 -15.36 -3.83 -7.17
C THR A 155 -14.75 -5.23 -7.37
N PHE A 156 -13.43 -5.34 -7.40
CA PHE A 156 -12.70 -6.61 -7.52
C PHE A 156 -12.44 -7.24 -6.12
N PRO A 157 -12.02 -8.52 -6.05
CA PRO A 157 -11.85 -9.25 -4.79
C PRO A 157 -10.99 -8.51 -3.76
N LYS A 158 -11.47 -8.46 -2.51
CA LYS A 158 -10.81 -7.81 -1.37
C LYS A 158 -10.57 -8.82 -0.25
N LEU A 159 -9.34 -8.84 0.27
CA LEU A 159 -8.97 -9.54 1.49
C LEU A 159 -8.51 -8.51 2.53
N VAL A 160 -9.10 -8.55 3.71
CA VAL A 160 -8.66 -7.73 4.86
C VAL A 160 -8.12 -8.65 5.95
N MET A 161 -6.88 -8.42 6.36
CA MET A 161 -6.23 -9.11 7.47
C MET A 161 -5.96 -8.09 8.58
N HIS A 162 -6.33 -8.42 9.83
CA HIS A 162 -6.15 -7.51 10.95
C HIS A 162 -6.03 -8.28 12.25
N GLY A 163 -5.01 -7.99 13.05
CA GLY A 163 -4.85 -8.55 14.38
C GLY A 163 -5.92 -8.00 15.35
N ASP A 164 -6.58 -8.87 16.07
CA ASP A 164 -7.61 -8.49 17.07
C ASP A 164 -7.04 -7.67 18.24
N LYS A 165 -5.72 -7.79 18.47
CA LYS A 165 -4.96 -7.07 19.50
C LYS A 165 -4.01 -6.02 18.93
N ASP A 166 -4.28 -5.52 17.71
CA ASP A 166 -3.46 -4.46 17.12
C ASP A 166 -3.57 -3.19 17.97
N ASN A 167 -2.43 -2.79 18.58
CA ASN A 167 -2.35 -1.64 19.45
C ASN A 167 -2.05 -0.32 18.70
N ILE A 168 -1.79 -0.41 17.39
CA ILE A 168 -1.47 0.75 16.55
C ILE A 168 -2.71 1.15 15.74
N VAL A 169 -3.29 0.20 15.02
CA VAL A 169 -4.53 0.43 14.26
C VAL A 169 -5.64 -0.41 14.87
N PRO A 170 -6.64 0.18 15.53
CA PRO A 170 -7.71 -0.59 16.17
C PRO A 170 -8.45 -1.50 15.21
N PHE A 171 -8.67 -2.75 15.59
CA PHE A 171 -9.34 -3.80 14.82
C PHE A 171 -10.66 -3.33 14.16
N ARG A 172 -11.44 -2.48 14.87
CA ARG A 172 -12.69 -1.91 14.33
C ARG A 172 -12.52 -1.14 13.02
N MET A 173 -11.32 -0.57 12.77
CA MET A 173 -11.05 0.12 11.49
C MET A 173 -10.92 -0.87 10.35
N GLY A 174 -10.21 -1.98 10.55
CA GLY A 174 -10.13 -3.05 9.57
C GLY A 174 -11.49 -3.66 9.24
N LYS A 175 -12.32 -3.89 10.27
CA LYS A 175 -13.70 -4.38 10.09
C LYS A 175 -14.51 -3.44 9.19
N ARG A 176 -14.48 -2.13 9.44
CA ARG A 176 -15.17 -1.12 8.62
C ARG A 176 -14.63 -1.01 7.18
N MET A 177 -13.35 -1.32 6.97
CA MET A 177 -12.76 -1.36 5.63
C MET A 177 -13.16 -2.61 4.84
N PHE A 178 -13.64 -3.65 5.52
CA PHE A 178 -14.16 -4.87 4.90
C PHE A 178 -15.64 -4.75 4.53
N GLU A 179 -16.46 -4.15 5.39
CA GLU A 179 -17.90 -3.91 5.20
C GLU A 179 -18.16 -2.93 4.03
#